data_f1895bb2c0657c0eece5a332a2491c17
#
_entry.id   f1895bb2c0657c0eece5a332a2491c17
#
_cell.length_a   1.000
_cell.length_b   1.000
_cell.length_c   1.000
_cell.angle_alpha   90.00
_cell.angle_beta   90.00
_cell.angle_gamma   90.00
#
_symmetry.space_group_name_H-M   'P 1'
#
loop_
_entity.id
_entity.type
_entity.pdbx_description
1 polymer ?
#
loop_
_entity_poly.entity_id
_entity_poly.type
_entity_poly.pdbx_seq_one_letter_code
_entity_poly.pdbx_strand_id
1 'polypeptide(L)'
;PGVYRRVPGPLVDILILTEGAMLGHIDVPTVRDQGELPHGVPSLIFPDIAFGFRHFGVIAPYALGAAIVGLIESLLTAKLVDDITDQHSDKTRESWGLGIANVASALVGGQGGCAMSGQTMINVRHAQARTRLSTLLAGLFLLVLVVS
;
A
#
# COMPACT_ATOMS: atom_id res chain seq x y z
N PRO A 1 26.62 18.61 -6.68
CA PRO A 1 25.73 17.71 -7.41
C PRO A 1 25.53 16.33 -6.76
N GLY A 2 26.26 15.98 -5.67
CA GLY A 2 26.26 14.63 -5.11
C GLY A 2 25.32 14.38 -3.93
N VAL A 3 24.84 15.40 -3.25
CA VAL A 3 24.01 15.25 -2.02
C VAL A 3 22.56 14.91 -2.35
N TYR A 4 22.02 15.43 -3.45
CA TYR A 4 20.64 15.15 -3.89
C TYR A 4 20.36 13.69 -4.29
N ARG A 5 21.39 12.88 -4.47
CA ARG A 5 21.25 11.49 -4.91
C ARG A 5 21.02 10.50 -3.77
N ARG A 6 21.20 10.91 -2.52
CA ARG A 6 21.09 10.04 -1.33
C ARG A 6 19.86 10.29 -0.49
N VAL A 7 19.18 11.41 -0.65
CA VAL A 7 17.98 11.73 0.13
C VAL A 7 16.78 11.69 -0.82
N PRO A 8 15.78 10.86 -0.56
CA PRO A 8 14.57 10.79 -1.39
C PRO A 8 13.82 12.13 -1.28
N GLY A 9 13.69 12.83 -2.42
CA GLY A 9 13.00 14.13 -2.51
C GLY A 9 11.66 14.17 -1.79
N PRO A 10 10.76 13.19 -2.00
CA PRO A 10 9.47 13.16 -1.32
C PRO A 10 9.55 13.18 0.21
N LEU A 11 10.60 12.62 0.79
CA LEU A 11 10.79 12.60 2.25
C LEU A 11 11.19 13.98 2.77
N VAL A 12 12.02 14.70 2.00
CA VAL A 12 12.40 16.09 2.32
C VAL A 12 11.18 17.01 2.20
N ASP A 13 10.39 16.84 1.13
CA ASP A 13 9.17 17.63 0.92
C ASP A 13 8.17 17.44 2.07
N ILE A 14 7.95 16.20 2.51
CA ILE A 14 7.07 15.90 3.65
C ILE A 14 7.60 16.57 4.92
N LEU A 15 8.90 16.45 5.22
CA LEU A 15 9.49 17.06 6.41
C LEU A 15 9.36 18.60 6.38
N ILE A 16 9.74 19.23 5.28
CA ILE A 16 9.67 20.69 5.14
C ILE A 16 8.24 21.20 5.24
N LEU A 17 7.30 20.53 4.57
CA LEU A 17 5.89 20.93 4.62
C LEU A 17 5.28 20.70 6.00
N THR A 18 5.61 19.62 6.67
CA THR A 18 5.12 19.33 8.02
C THR A 18 5.69 20.34 9.04
N GLU A 19 6.99 20.58 9.00
CA GLU A 19 7.60 21.60 9.89
C GLU A 19 7.09 22.99 9.56
N GLY A 20 6.95 23.33 8.28
CA GLY A 20 6.39 24.63 7.87
C GLY A 20 4.95 24.83 8.33
N ALA A 21 4.12 23.81 8.28
CA ALA A 21 2.75 23.86 8.78
C ALA A 21 2.70 23.99 10.30
N MET A 22 3.56 23.26 11.03
CA MET A 22 3.65 23.35 12.49
C MET A 22 4.15 24.73 12.97
N LEU A 23 5.20 25.25 12.35
CA LEU A 23 5.75 26.56 12.69
C LEU A 23 4.84 27.72 12.28
N GLY A 24 4.16 27.58 11.15
CA GLY A 24 3.22 28.58 10.64
C GLY A 24 1.85 28.55 11.33
N HIS A 25 1.60 27.63 12.27
CA HIS A 25 0.29 27.42 12.91
C HIS A 25 -0.84 27.32 11.86
N ILE A 26 -0.54 26.70 10.72
CA ILE A 26 -1.50 26.53 9.64
C ILE A 26 -2.39 25.34 10.01
N ASP A 27 -3.69 25.59 10.10
CA ASP A 27 -4.69 24.58 10.41
C ASP A 27 -4.90 23.68 9.16
N VAL A 28 -4.08 22.64 9.03
CA VAL A 28 -4.19 21.63 7.98
C VAL A 28 -4.78 20.35 8.54
N PRO A 29 -5.72 19.72 7.84
CA PRO A 29 -6.27 18.43 8.26
C PRO A 29 -5.14 17.40 8.44
N THR A 30 -5.02 16.88 9.63
CA THR A 30 -4.05 15.84 9.96
C THR A 30 -4.67 14.46 9.81
N VAL A 31 -3.83 13.42 9.73
CA VAL A 31 -4.31 12.02 9.72
C VAL A 31 -5.16 11.72 10.96
N ARG A 32 -4.85 12.35 12.09
CA ARG A 32 -5.59 12.22 13.35
C ARG A 32 -7.01 12.76 13.26
N ASP A 33 -7.24 13.78 12.45
CA ASP A 33 -8.58 14.38 12.25
C ASP A 33 -9.48 13.50 11.39
N GLN A 34 -8.91 12.57 10.64
CA GLN A 34 -9.64 11.62 9.81
C GLN A 34 -10.08 10.35 10.55
N GLY A 35 -9.60 10.14 11.76
CA GLY A 35 -9.96 9.03 12.62
C GLY A 35 -8.84 8.62 13.56
N GLU A 36 -9.20 7.91 14.62
CA GLU A 36 -8.21 7.35 15.53
C GLU A 36 -7.44 6.23 14.85
N LEU A 37 -6.10 6.33 14.89
CA LEU A 37 -5.24 5.24 14.43
C LEU A 37 -5.43 4.04 15.38
N PRO A 38 -5.48 2.82 14.88
CA PRO A 38 -5.61 1.64 15.72
C PRO A 38 -4.38 1.51 16.63
N HIS A 39 -4.61 1.59 17.93
CA HIS A 39 -3.60 1.35 18.95
C HIS A 39 -3.54 -0.14 19.25
N GLY A 40 -2.68 -0.88 18.56
CA GLY A 40 -2.45 -2.29 18.83
C GLY A 40 -2.12 -3.13 17.61
N VAL A 41 -1.70 -4.35 17.86
CA VAL A 41 -1.42 -5.31 16.80
C VAL A 41 -2.73 -5.73 16.12
N PRO A 42 -2.77 -5.84 14.77
CA PRO A 42 -3.95 -6.32 14.07
C PRO A 42 -4.45 -7.64 14.64
N SER A 43 -5.69 -7.67 15.10
CA SER A 43 -6.36 -8.86 15.62
C SER A 43 -7.28 -9.45 14.57
N LEU A 44 -7.52 -10.75 14.64
CA LEU A 44 -8.50 -11.41 13.78
C LEU A 44 -9.90 -10.81 14.06
N ILE A 45 -10.45 -10.18 13.05
CA ILE A 45 -11.78 -9.58 13.12
C ILE A 45 -12.71 -10.41 12.25
N PHE A 46 -13.68 -11.07 12.89
CA PHE A 46 -14.81 -11.64 12.18
C PHE A 46 -15.94 -10.61 12.22
N PRO A 47 -16.28 -9.98 11.08
CA PRO A 47 -17.36 -9.02 11.05
C PRO A 47 -18.66 -9.73 11.46
N ASP A 48 -19.33 -9.19 12.46
CA ASP A 48 -20.63 -9.67 12.94
C ASP A 48 -21.74 -9.20 11.97
N ILE A 49 -21.58 -9.59 10.72
CA ILE A 49 -22.55 -9.31 9.66
C ILE A 49 -23.30 -10.59 9.40
N ALA A 50 -24.62 -10.54 9.52
CA ALA A 50 -25.47 -11.63 9.06
C ALA A 50 -25.20 -11.87 7.56
N PHE A 51 -24.45 -12.93 7.25
CA PHE A 51 -24.15 -13.34 5.88
C PHE A 51 -25.46 -13.75 5.20
N GLY A 52 -26.14 -12.77 4.60
CA GLY A 52 -27.36 -13.00 3.83
C GLY A 52 -27.13 -12.69 2.36
N PHE A 53 -27.79 -13.40 1.47
CA PHE A 53 -27.75 -13.16 0.02
C PHE A 53 -28.02 -11.70 -0.36
N ARG A 54 -28.77 -10.98 0.46
CA ARG A 54 -29.07 -9.56 0.23
C ARG A 54 -27.82 -8.68 0.39
N HIS A 55 -27.00 -8.90 1.41
CA HIS A 55 -25.77 -8.16 1.65
C HIS A 55 -24.72 -8.52 0.60
N PHE A 56 -24.63 -9.79 0.24
CA PHE A 56 -23.75 -10.24 -0.82
C PHE A 56 -24.08 -9.57 -2.18
N GLY A 57 -25.35 -9.46 -2.53
CA GLY A 57 -25.78 -8.81 -3.77
C GLY A 57 -25.40 -7.32 -3.87
N VAL A 58 -25.28 -6.63 -2.72
CA VAL A 58 -24.83 -5.23 -2.67
C VAL A 58 -23.32 -5.13 -2.70
N ILE A 59 -22.61 -5.97 -1.95
CA ILE A 59 -21.16 -5.90 -1.79
C ILE A 59 -20.40 -6.45 -3.02
N ALA A 60 -20.90 -7.54 -3.60
CA ALA A 60 -20.22 -8.27 -4.67
C ALA A 60 -19.84 -7.40 -5.90
N PRO A 61 -20.70 -6.55 -6.45
CA PRO A 61 -20.34 -5.73 -7.61
C PRO A 61 -19.23 -4.73 -7.30
N TYR A 62 -19.22 -4.13 -6.10
CA TYR A 62 -18.17 -3.21 -5.68
C TYR A 62 -16.85 -3.95 -5.43
N ALA A 63 -16.92 -5.10 -4.76
CA ALA A 63 -15.74 -5.94 -4.51
C ALA A 63 -15.14 -6.44 -5.83
N LEU A 64 -15.96 -6.84 -6.80
CA LEU A 64 -15.50 -7.28 -8.12
C LEU A 64 -14.86 -6.12 -8.88
N GLY A 65 -15.47 -4.94 -8.87
CA GLY A 65 -14.90 -3.73 -9.49
C GLY A 65 -13.54 -3.38 -8.90
N ALA A 66 -13.42 -3.33 -7.57
CA ALA A 66 -12.17 -3.07 -6.89
C ALA A 66 -11.10 -4.15 -7.19
N ALA A 67 -11.49 -5.42 -7.22
CA ALA A 67 -10.59 -6.53 -7.54
C ALA A 67 -10.04 -6.44 -8.97
N ILE A 68 -10.90 -6.12 -9.95
CA ILE A 68 -10.48 -5.97 -11.36
C ILE A 68 -9.50 -4.80 -11.50
N VAL A 69 -9.83 -3.65 -10.93
CA VAL A 69 -8.96 -2.45 -11.01
C VAL A 69 -7.61 -2.72 -10.32
N GLY A 70 -7.62 -3.27 -9.11
CA GLY A 70 -6.40 -3.59 -8.38
C GLY A 70 -5.53 -4.65 -9.09
N LEU A 71 -6.17 -5.63 -9.73
CA LEU A 71 -5.45 -6.65 -10.50
C LEU A 71 -4.80 -6.06 -11.75
N ILE A 72 -5.52 -5.24 -12.50
CA ILE A 72 -4.98 -4.56 -13.70
C ILE A 72 -3.80 -3.68 -13.32
N GLU A 73 -3.93 -2.86 -12.28
CA GLU A 73 -2.86 -1.97 -11.82
C GLU A 73 -1.62 -2.76 -11.38
N SER A 74 -1.81 -3.83 -10.62
CA SER A 74 -0.71 -4.68 -10.18
C SER A 74 0.01 -5.39 -11.33
N LEU A 75 -0.74 -5.89 -12.32
CA LEU A 75 -0.14 -6.54 -13.48
C LEU A 75 0.57 -5.56 -14.42
N LEU A 76 0.04 -4.34 -14.58
CA LEU A 76 0.72 -3.27 -15.31
C LEU A 76 2.02 -2.88 -14.60
N THR A 77 1.98 -2.73 -13.28
CA THR A 77 3.17 -2.45 -12.46
C THR A 77 4.21 -3.56 -12.60
N ALA A 78 3.80 -4.82 -12.51
CA ALA A 78 4.68 -5.97 -12.69
C ALA A 78 5.32 -6.01 -14.09
N LYS A 79 4.56 -5.66 -15.14
CA LYS A 79 5.11 -5.54 -16.49
C LYS A 79 6.14 -4.43 -16.59
N LEU A 80 5.86 -3.28 -16.00
CA LEU A 80 6.77 -2.14 -15.99
C LEU A 80 8.09 -2.45 -15.27
N VAL A 81 8.02 -3.21 -14.17
CA VAL A 81 9.21 -3.72 -13.46
C VAL A 81 10.00 -4.68 -14.33
N ASP A 82 9.32 -5.63 -14.98
CA ASP A 82 9.95 -6.58 -15.88
C ASP A 82 10.74 -5.88 -17.00
N ASP A 83 10.12 -4.87 -17.63
CA ASP A 83 10.74 -4.09 -18.72
C ASP A 83 11.99 -3.30 -18.25
N ILE A 84 12.01 -2.85 -17.00
CA ILE A 84 13.14 -2.08 -16.43
C ILE A 84 14.25 -3.00 -15.92
N THR A 85 13.89 -4.17 -15.40
CA THR A 85 14.83 -5.09 -14.77
C THR A 85 15.33 -6.18 -15.73
N ASP A 86 14.80 -6.21 -16.94
CA ASP A 86 15.01 -7.26 -17.95
C ASP A 86 14.74 -8.68 -17.39
N GLN A 87 13.68 -8.78 -16.58
CA GLN A 87 13.23 -10.01 -15.96
C GLN A 87 11.79 -10.31 -16.39
N HIS A 88 11.42 -11.58 -16.35
CA HIS A 88 10.04 -12.01 -16.61
C HIS A 88 9.42 -12.54 -15.34
N SER A 89 8.38 -11.87 -14.85
CA SER A 89 7.58 -12.35 -13.72
C SER A 89 6.39 -13.19 -14.20
N ASP A 90 6.06 -14.21 -13.44
CA ASP A 90 4.86 -15.02 -13.67
C ASP A 90 3.62 -14.24 -13.20
N LYS A 91 2.86 -13.69 -14.16
CA LYS A 91 1.67 -12.88 -13.90
C LYS A 91 0.55 -13.67 -13.20
N THR A 92 0.46 -14.97 -13.47
CA THR A 92 -0.51 -15.84 -12.79
C THR A 92 -0.17 -15.96 -11.31
N ARG A 93 1.10 -16.19 -11.00
CA ARG A 93 1.58 -16.27 -9.62
C ARG A 93 1.44 -14.96 -8.87
N GLU A 94 1.69 -13.83 -9.52
CA GLU A 94 1.48 -12.50 -8.93
C GLU A 94 -0.01 -12.24 -8.63
N SER A 95 -0.91 -12.62 -9.55
CA SER A 95 -2.36 -12.48 -9.33
C SER A 95 -2.86 -13.31 -8.14
N TRP A 96 -2.42 -14.57 -8.04
CA TRP A 96 -2.75 -15.42 -6.89
C TRP A 96 -2.17 -14.87 -5.58
N GLY A 97 -0.92 -14.41 -5.60
CA GLY A 97 -0.27 -13.80 -4.46
C GLY A 97 -1.02 -12.57 -3.94
N LEU A 98 -1.46 -11.69 -4.86
CA LEU A 98 -2.27 -10.53 -4.54
C LEU A 98 -3.62 -10.91 -3.92
N GLY A 99 -4.30 -11.90 -4.50
CA GLY A 99 -5.58 -12.38 -3.99
C GLY A 99 -5.46 -12.93 -2.57
N ILE A 100 -4.47 -13.79 -2.31
CA ILE A 100 -4.22 -14.37 -0.98
C ILE A 100 -3.86 -13.27 0.03
N ALA A 101 -3.01 -12.31 -0.35
CA ALA A 101 -2.63 -11.19 0.51
C ALA A 101 -3.84 -10.34 0.90
N ASN A 102 -4.75 -10.04 -0.04
CA ASN A 102 -5.95 -9.28 0.21
C ASN A 102 -6.95 -10.02 1.12
N VAL A 103 -7.10 -11.33 0.95
CA VAL A 103 -7.90 -12.16 1.86
C VAL A 103 -7.29 -12.15 3.27
N ALA A 104 -5.97 -12.34 3.39
CA ALA A 104 -5.30 -12.29 4.68
C ALA A 104 -5.43 -10.92 5.36
N SER A 105 -5.31 -9.83 4.59
CA SER A 105 -5.53 -8.47 5.09
C SER A 105 -6.95 -8.28 5.61
N ALA A 106 -7.95 -8.75 4.85
CA ALA A 106 -9.35 -8.65 5.26
C ALA A 106 -9.67 -9.40 6.57
N LEU A 107 -9.02 -10.55 6.82
CA LEU A 107 -9.20 -11.31 8.06
C LEU A 107 -8.70 -10.57 9.32
N VAL A 108 -7.78 -9.64 9.17
CA VAL A 108 -7.30 -8.78 10.26
C VAL A 108 -7.93 -7.38 10.23
N GLY A 109 -9.02 -7.22 9.48
CA GLY A 109 -9.74 -5.93 9.38
C GLY A 109 -9.04 -4.91 8.48
N GLY A 110 -8.02 -5.32 7.75
CA GLY A 110 -7.33 -4.46 6.80
C GLY A 110 -8.10 -4.26 5.50
N GLN A 111 -7.80 -3.18 4.82
CA GLN A 111 -8.34 -2.90 3.49
C GLN A 111 -7.55 -3.66 2.42
N GLY A 112 -8.22 -4.03 1.33
CA GLY A 112 -7.57 -4.57 0.15
C GLY A 112 -6.62 -3.55 -0.49
N GLY A 113 -5.51 -4.03 -1.02
CA GLY A 113 -4.49 -3.21 -1.66
C GLY A 113 -4.04 -3.76 -3.01
N CYS A 114 -3.34 -2.94 -3.75
CA CYS A 114 -2.70 -3.30 -5.02
C CYS A 114 -1.31 -2.66 -5.13
N ALA A 115 -0.53 -3.12 -6.10
CA ALA A 115 0.78 -2.54 -6.35
C ALA A 115 0.63 -1.22 -7.12
N MET A 116 1.17 -0.13 -6.56
CA MET A 116 1.19 1.17 -7.23
C MET A 116 2.46 1.34 -8.07
N SER A 117 2.28 1.69 -9.34
CA SER A 117 3.40 1.86 -10.28
C SER A 117 4.38 2.95 -9.86
N GLY A 118 3.90 4.11 -9.38
CA GLY A 118 4.74 5.23 -8.96
C GLY A 118 5.71 4.87 -7.83
N GLN A 119 5.21 4.31 -6.75
CA GLN A 119 6.02 3.91 -5.59
C GLN A 119 6.98 2.77 -5.93
N THR A 120 6.51 1.80 -6.72
CA THR A 120 7.34 0.69 -7.18
C THR A 120 8.50 1.18 -8.05
N MET A 121 8.26 2.16 -8.95
CA MET A 121 9.30 2.74 -9.78
C MET A 121 10.36 3.49 -8.98
N ILE A 122 9.96 4.24 -7.96
CA ILE A 122 10.93 4.89 -7.05
C ILE A 122 11.82 3.83 -6.40
N ASN A 123 11.22 2.75 -5.90
CA ASN A 123 11.95 1.68 -5.22
C ASN A 123 12.91 0.94 -6.18
N VAL A 124 12.46 0.62 -7.39
CA VAL A 124 13.27 -0.11 -8.38
C VAL A 124 14.35 0.76 -9.02
N ARG A 125 14.02 2.00 -9.41
CA ARG A 125 14.96 2.89 -10.12
C ARG A 125 15.92 3.63 -9.19
N HIS A 126 15.41 4.19 -8.08
CA HIS A 126 16.22 5.00 -7.17
C HIS A 126 16.88 4.17 -6.09
N ALA A 127 16.14 3.28 -5.43
CA ALA A 127 16.67 2.42 -4.38
C ALA A 127 17.35 1.13 -4.92
N GLN A 128 17.28 0.88 -6.23
CA GLN A 128 17.87 -0.31 -6.86
C GLN A 128 17.36 -1.63 -6.25
N ALA A 129 16.13 -1.62 -5.74
CA ALA A 129 15.52 -2.80 -5.13
C ALA A 129 15.29 -3.88 -6.21
N ARG A 130 15.84 -5.07 -5.98
CA ARG A 130 15.75 -6.21 -6.92
C ARG A 130 15.08 -7.42 -6.31
N THR A 131 14.70 -7.36 -5.04
CA THR A 131 14.14 -8.50 -4.32
C THR A 131 12.85 -8.10 -3.61
N ARG A 132 11.99 -9.07 -3.35
CA ARG A 132 10.75 -8.92 -2.57
C ARG A 132 10.99 -8.53 -1.11
N LEU A 133 12.23 -8.67 -0.64
CA LEU A 133 12.62 -8.30 0.70
C LEU A 133 12.39 -6.80 0.98
N SER A 134 12.60 -5.95 -0.02
CA SER A 134 12.36 -4.51 0.08
C SER A 134 10.90 -4.19 0.42
N THR A 135 9.97 -4.86 -0.24
CA THR A 135 8.53 -4.66 -0.02
C THR A 135 8.10 -5.20 1.35
N LEU A 136 8.64 -6.36 1.73
CA LEU A 136 8.36 -6.97 3.04
C LEU A 136 8.86 -6.07 4.18
N LEU A 137 10.08 -5.53 4.07
CA LEU A 137 10.65 -4.61 5.07
C LEU A 137 9.87 -3.30 5.14
N ALA A 138 9.43 -2.77 3.99
CA ALA A 138 8.60 -1.57 3.95
C ALA A 138 7.26 -1.80 4.67
N GLY A 139 6.60 -2.94 4.44
CA GLY A 139 5.37 -3.31 5.12
C GLY A 139 5.56 -3.49 6.63
N LEU A 140 6.65 -4.14 7.04
CA LEU A 140 6.98 -4.32 8.46
C LEU A 140 7.26 -2.97 9.14
N PHE A 141 8.00 -2.09 8.47
CA PHE A 141 8.30 -0.75 8.97
C PHE A 141 7.04 0.10 9.15
N LEU A 142 6.14 0.06 8.18
CA LEU A 142 4.84 0.72 8.28
C LEU A 142 3.99 0.16 9.42
N LEU A 143 3.98 -1.16 9.61
CA LEU A 143 3.27 -1.79 10.72
C LEU A 143 3.81 -1.28 12.07
N VAL A 144 5.13 -1.23 12.22
CA VAL A 144 5.76 -0.71 13.45
C VAL A 144 5.39 0.75 13.69
N LEU A 145 5.44 1.59 12.64
CA LEU A 145 5.07 3.01 12.74
C LEU A 145 3.61 3.24 13.14
N VAL A 146 2.70 2.37 12.68
CA VAL A 146 1.26 2.53 12.98
C VAL A 146 0.94 2.04 14.39
N VAL A 147 1.68 1.04 14.90
CA VAL A 147 1.41 0.43 16.21
C VAL A 147 2.15 1.15 17.33
N SER A 148 3.24 1.89 17.04
CA SER A 148 4.02 2.65 18.04
C SER A 148 3.41 4.00 18.37
#